data_07157bc734a34438842f065f69937d7b
#
_entry.id   07157bc734a34438842f065f69937d7b
#
_cell.length_a   1.000
_cell.length_b   1.000
_cell.length_c   1.000
_cell.angle_alpha   90.00
_cell.angle_beta   90.00
_cell.angle_gamma   90.00
#
_symmetry.space_group_name_H-M   'P 1'
#
loop_
_entity.id
_entity.type
_entity.pdbx_description
1 polymer ?
#
loop_
_entity_poly.entity_id
_entity_poly.type
_entity_poly.pdbx_seq_one_letter_code
_entity_poly.pdbx_strand_id
1 'polypeptide(L)'
;MRKTVLAVGGSLIVVLVLGQVLIPLFLARRVGAALENSLDVQGLEVRVRVFPFFKLLAGGIDALRVEGENLAAGDLNLDRLEAAITSLRLDVPRLWRTGTVVWKDPGQARMRMEVSEESLNRFLRAHLGPGVRLVVTQGRMELVSALVVGGQETPVTVTGVPVVNPDGSVGFRVEEVTLAGQPVPQAVRDMALRFLGFSGTLIEVGQLPWPVKPEQIIVEDRAIVLVAGGGTP
;
A
#
# COMPACT_ATOMS: atom_id res chain seq x y z
N MET A 1 52.01 17.85 22.25
CA MET A 1 51.29 16.56 22.17
C MET A 1 49.85 16.59 22.71
N ARG A 2 49.55 17.14 23.93
CA ARG A 2 48.13 17.18 24.42
C ARG A 2 47.15 17.98 23.50
N LYS A 3 47.57 19.14 22.96
CA LYS A 3 46.73 19.97 22.07
C LYS A 3 46.42 19.28 20.75
N THR A 4 47.36 18.53 20.19
CA THR A 4 47.16 17.77 18.94
C THR A 4 46.22 16.59 19.15
N VAL A 5 46.33 15.87 20.28
CA VAL A 5 45.42 14.76 20.61
C VAL A 5 43.99 15.27 20.83
N LEU A 6 43.84 16.42 21.52
CA LEU A 6 42.52 17.06 21.70
C LEU A 6 41.91 17.54 20.36
N ALA A 7 42.72 18.11 19.47
CA ALA A 7 42.27 18.55 18.16
C ALA A 7 41.83 17.37 17.28
N VAL A 8 42.61 16.28 17.25
CA VAL A 8 42.27 15.07 16.49
C VAL A 8 41.03 14.40 17.09
N GLY A 9 40.94 14.28 18.43
CA GLY A 9 39.77 13.74 19.09
C GLY A 9 38.48 14.54 18.82
N GLY A 10 38.58 15.88 18.90
CA GLY A 10 37.48 16.78 18.59
C GLY A 10 37.03 16.68 17.13
N SER A 11 37.99 16.65 16.19
CA SER A 11 37.69 16.46 14.77
C SER A 11 36.99 15.11 14.48
N LEU A 12 37.42 14.03 15.13
CA LEU A 12 36.80 12.71 14.97
C LEU A 12 35.37 12.71 15.49
N ILE A 13 35.11 13.33 16.64
CA ILE A 13 33.75 13.45 17.20
C ILE A 13 32.85 14.25 16.24
N VAL A 14 33.32 15.36 15.70
CA VAL A 14 32.55 16.15 14.73
C VAL A 14 32.20 15.31 13.47
N VAL A 15 33.15 14.58 12.93
CA VAL A 15 32.93 13.69 11.77
C VAL A 15 31.88 12.61 12.08
N LEU A 16 31.97 12.00 13.27
CA LEU A 16 31.02 10.98 13.71
C LEU A 16 29.60 11.56 13.88
N VAL A 17 29.48 12.75 14.48
CA VAL A 17 28.17 13.43 14.65
C VAL A 17 27.58 13.84 13.31
N LEU A 18 28.38 14.43 12.43
CA LEU A 18 27.94 14.79 11.08
C LEU A 18 27.51 13.53 10.28
N GLY A 19 28.29 12.45 10.34
CA GLY A 19 27.94 11.19 9.70
C GLY A 19 26.63 10.61 10.22
N GLN A 20 26.37 10.71 11.53
CA GLN A 20 25.13 10.21 12.16
C GLN A 20 23.88 10.95 11.67
N VAL A 21 23.99 12.22 11.27
CA VAL A 21 22.85 13.02 10.78
C VAL A 21 22.74 12.99 9.27
N LEU A 22 23.83 13.23 8.56
CA LEU A 22 23.82 13.42 7.12
C LEU A 22 23.59 12.12 6.35
N ILE A 23 24.18 11.01 6.80
CA ILE A 23 24.08 9.73 6.07
C ILE A 23 22.65 9.17 6.07
N PRO A 24 21.91 9.09 7.21
CA PRO A 24 20.52 8.67 7.20
C PRO A 24 19.61 9.58 6.38
N LEU A 25 19.83 10.90 6.43
CA LEU A 25 19.06 11.87 5.64
C LEU A 25 19.25 11.66 4.13
N PHE A 26 20.50 11.45 3.70
CA PHE A 26 20.81 11.19 2.30
C PHE A 26 20.23 9.84 1.85
N LEU A 27 20.31 8.81 2.68
CA LEU A 27 19.73 7.50 2.40
C LEU A 27 18.20 7.59 2.30
N ALA A 28 17.54 8.33 3.18
CA ALA A 28 16.09 8.54 3.14
C ALA A 28 15.65 9.12 1.79
N ARG A 29 16.36 10.13 1.28
CA ARG A 29 16.08 10.72 -0.04
C ARG A 29 16.26 9.71 -1.18
N ARG A 30 17.30 8.89 -1.14
CA ARG A 30 17.55 7.87 -2.16
C ARG A 30 16.52 6.75 -2.14
N VAL A 31 16.16 6.28 -0.95
CA VAL A 31 15.12 5.26 -0.77
C VAL A 31 13.76 5.83 -1.20
N GLY A 32 13.45 7.07 -0.81
CA GLY A 32 12.23 7.76 -1.24
C GLY A 32 12.10 7.82 -2.76
N ALA A 33 13.10 8.36 -3.44
CA ALA A 33 13.10 8.45 -4.90
C ALA A 33 12.99 7.05 -5.58
N ALA A 34 13.64 6.03 -5.02
CA ALA A 34 13.55 4.68 -5.56
C ALA A 34 12.17 4.05 -5.36
N LEU A 35 11.50 4.32 -4.23
CA LEU A 35 10.14 3.87 -3.95
C LEU A 35 9.12 4.63 -4.80
N GLU A 36 9.24 5.94 -4.94
CA GLU A 36 8.39 6.75 -5.82
C GLU A 36 8.45 6.25 -7.26
N ASN A 37 9.65 5.96 -7.78
CA ASN A 37 9.81 5.41 -9.13
C ASN A 37 9.24 3.99 -9.28
N SER A 38 9.32 3.15 -8.24
CA SER A 38 8.84 1.76 -8.33
C SER A 38 7.34 1.63 -8.12
N LEU A 39 6.72 2.57 -7.43
CA LEU A 39 5.28 2.62 -7.17
C LEU A 39 4.52 3.54 -8.14
N ASP A 40 5.27 4.32 -8.96
CA ASP A 40 4.72 5.39 -9.79
C ASP A 40 3.87 6.39 -8.98
N VAL A 41 4.36 6.73 -7.78
CA VAL A 41 3.73 7.68 -6.86
C VAL A 41 4.67 8.86 -6.58
N GLN A 42 4.11 9.99 -6.15
CA GLN A 42 4.87 11.18 -5.74
C GLN A 42 4.43 11.62 -4.34
N GLY A 43 5.33 12.26 -3.62
CA GLY A 43 5.02 12.84 -2.33
C GLY A 43 5.18 11.89 -1.14
N LEU A 44 6.00 10.85 -1.27
CA LEU A 44 6.34 9.96 -0.16
C LEU A 44 7.33 10.65 0.80
N GLU A 45 6.96 10.74 2.06
CA GLU A 45 7.88 11.10 3.13
C GLU A 45 8.56 9.85 3.68
N VAL A 46 9.88 9.76 3.49
CA VAL A 46 10.69 8.63 3.94
C VAL A 46 11.61 9.07 5.05
N ARG A 47 11.52 8.39 6.21
CA ARG A 47 12.39 8.61 7.36
C ARG A 47 13.18 7.34 7.65
N VAL A 48 14.51 7.48 7.69
CA VAL A 48 15.43 6.37 7.97
C VAL A 48 16.11 6.62 9.31
N ARG A 49 16.10 5.61 10.18
CA ARG A 49 16.81 5.61 11.44
C ARG A 49 17.87 4.52 11.45
N VAL A 50 19.11 4.92 11.70
CA VAL A 50 20.26 4.01 11.81
C VAL A 50 21.17 4.50 12.93
N PHE A 51 21.44 3.63 13.91
CA PHE A 51 22.37 3.93 14.99
C PHE A 51 23.17 2.68 15.37
N PRO A 52 24.48 2.77 15.40
CA PRO A 52 25.31 3.83 14.83
C PRO A 52 25.34 3.76 13.29
N PHE A 53 25.64 4.89 12.61
CA PHE A 53 25.54 5.03 11.16
C PHE A 53 26.39 4.01 10.37
N PHE A 54 27.49 3.53 10.92
CA PHE A 54 28.36 2.53 10.26
C PHE A 54 27.70 1.15 10.06
N LYS A 55 26.56 0.85 10.70
CA LYS A 55 25.74 -0.32 10.38
C LYS A 55 25.31 -0.35 8.90
N LEU A 56 25.19 0.82 8.27
CA LEU A 56 24.91 0.93 6.84
C LEU A 56 26.00 0.29 5.96
N LEU A 57 27.23 0.21 6.40
CA LEU A 57 28.28 -0.48 5.66
C LEU A 57 27.95 -1.99 5.48
N ALA A 58 27.22 -2.55 6.45
CA ALA A 58 26.67 -3.90 6.39
C ALA A 58 25.22 -3.94 5.87
N GLY A 59 24.68 -2.81 5.42
CA GLY A 59 23.31 -2.69 4.92
C GLY A 59 22.23 -2.61 6.00
N GLY A 60 22.61 -2.57 7.29
CA GLY A 60 21.67 -2.59 8.42
C GLY A 60 20.96 -1.24 8.62
N ILE A 61 19.65 -1.26 8.77
CA ILE A 61 18.79 -0.12 9.09
C ILE A 61 17.92 -0.51 10.28
N ASP A 62 17.90 0.32 11.31
CA ASP A 62 17.14 0.04 12.53
C ASP A 62 15.65 0.26 12.33
N ALA A 63 15.27 1.33 11.62
CA ALA A 63 13.88 1.60 11.26
C ALA A 63 13.78 2.41 9.94
N LEU A 64 12.81 2.05 9.15
CA LEU A 64 12.36 2.77 7.96
C LEU A 64 10.87 3.07 8.15
N ARG A 65 10.49 4.36 8.03
CA ARG A 65 9.09 4.79 8.03
C ARG A 65 8.82 5.49 6.72
N VAL A 66 7.69 5.14 6.12
CA VAL A 66 7.20 5.74 4.88
C VAL A 66 5.79 6.19 5.13
N GLU A 67 5.52 7.45 4.87
CA GLU A 67 4.22 8.08 5.03
C GLU A 67 3.89 8.84 3.75
N GLY A 68 2.63 8.82 3.35
CA GLY A 68 2.17 9.59 2.20
C GLY A 68 0.66 9.79 2.24
N GLU A 69 0.22 10.92 1.68
CA GLU A 69 -1.18 11.28 1.57
C GLU A 69 -1.52 11.63 0.12
N ASN A 70 -2.74 11.27 -0.32
CA ASN A 70 -3.22 11.53 -1.67
C ASN A 70 -2.27 11.01 -2.78
N LEU A 71 -1.79 9.77 -2.61
CA LEU A 71 -0.85 9.15 -3.52
C LEU A 71 -1.57 8.62 -4.76
N ALA A 72 -1.15 9.04 -5.94
CA ALA A 72 -1.61 8.44 -7.19
C ALA A 72 -0.83 7.14 -7.45
N ALA A 73 -1.48 6.00 -7.30
CA ALA A 73 -0.93 4.68 -7.61
C ALA A 73 -1.60 4.14 -8.89
N GLY A 74 -1.04 4.48 -10.04
CA GLY A 74 -1.70 4.27 -11.32
C GLY A 74 -3.05 4.99 -11.37
N ASP A 75 -4.12 4.25 -11.65
CA ASP A 75 -5.49 4.81 -11.74
C ASP A 75 -6.20 4.89 -10.38
N LEU A 76 -5.61 4.33 -9.31
CA LEU A 76 -6.16 4.37 -7.97
C LEU A 76 -5.45 5.42 -7.12
N ASN A 77 -6.22 6.29 -6.47
CA ASN A 77 -5.70 7.19 -5.46
C ASN A 77 -5.78 6.53 -4.08
N LEU A 78 -4.63 6.45 -3.42
CA LEU A 78 -4.53 6.10 -2.01
C LEU A 78 -4.63 7.38 -1.19
N ASP A 79 -5.60 7.47 -0.30
CA ASP A 79 -5.78 8.67 0.52
C ASP A 79 -4.71 8.77 1.59
N ARG A 80 -4.29 7.62 2.16
CA ARG A 80 -3.19 7.53 3.12
C ARG A 80 -2.42 6.22 2.99
N LEU A 81 -1.11 6.32 3.10
CA LEU A 81 -0.19 5.19 3.20
C LEU A 81 0.73 5.42 4.39
N GLU A 82 0.78 4.45 5.29
CA GLU A 82 1.73 4.41 6.39
C GLU A 82 2.43 3.05 6.38
N ALA A 83 3.76 3.05 6.36
CA ALA A 83 4.53 1.83 6.50
C ALA A 83 5.68 2.02 7.48
N ALA A 84 5.87 1.04 8.34
CA ALA A 84 6.95 1.00 9.30
C ALA A 84 7.67 -0.36 9.21
N ILE A 85 8.96 -0.31 8.98
CA ILE A 85 9.79 -1.50 8.88
C ILE A 85 10.92 -1.37 9.90
N THR A 86 11.18 -2.42 10.66
CA THR A 86 12.23 -2.44 11.67
C THR A 86 13.22 -3.57 11.42
N SER A 87 14.47 -3.34 11.80
CA SER A 87 15.57 -4.34 11.72
C SER A 87 15.78 -4.88 10.30
N LEU A 88 15.70 -4.01 9.31
CA LEU A 88 15.84 -4.40 7.91
C LEU A 88 17.29 -4.36 7.42
N ARG A 89 17.59 -5.13 6.36
CA ARG A 89 18.86 -5.05 5.64
C ARG A 89 18.63 -4.77 4.16
N LEU A 90 19.28 -3.72 3.67
CA LEU A 90 19.29 -3.35 2.26
C LEU A 90 20.60 -3.73 1.57
N ASP A 91 20.55 -3.97 0.27
CA ASP A 91 21.74 -3.95 -0.57
C ASP A 91 22.14 -2.49 -0.89
N VAL A 92 22.81 -1.85 0.06
CA VAL A 92 23.22 -0.45 -0.08
C VAL A 92 24.10 -0.22 -1.30
N PRO A 93 25.11 -1.06 -1.63
CA PRO A 93 25.89 -0.91 -2.85
C PRO A 93 25.04 -0.93 -4.13
N ARG A 94 24.00 -1.77 -4.18
CA ARG A 94 23.10 -1.85 -5.33
C ARG A 94 22.20 -0.62 -5.43
N LEU A 95 21.64 -0.18 -4.30
CA LEU A 95 20.86 1.06 -4.25
C LEU A 95 21.68 2.27 -4.78
N TRP A 96 22.96 2.34 -4.43
CA TRP A 96 23.83 3.43 -4.90
C TRP A 96 24.13 3.36 -6.40
N ARG A 97 24.33 2.14 -6.94
CA ARG A 97 24.70 1.94 -8.35
C ARG A 97 23.51 2.03 -9.31
N THR A 98 22.37 1.47 -8.93
CA THR A 98 21.22 1.29 -9.83
C THR A 98 19.99 2.09 -9.42
N GLY A 99 19.96 2.70 -8.23
CA GLY A 99 18.77 3.35 -7.68
C GLY A 99 17.65 2.38 -7.29
N THR A 100 17.90 1.06 -7.33
CA THR A 100 16.89 0.04 -7.03
C THR A 100 17.01 -0.42 -5.59
N VAL A 101 15.88 -0.44 -4.86
CA VAL A 101 15.81 -1.02 -3.51
C VAL A 101 15.77 -2.54 -3.61
N VAL A 102 16.75 -3.20 -3.00
CA VAL A 102 16.79 -4.67 -2.88
C VAL A 102 16.89 -5.04 -1.41
N TRP A 103 15.89 -5.76 -0.95
CA TRP A 103 15.79 -6.24 0.42
C TRP A 103 16.63 -7.51 0.57
N LYS A 104 17.67 -7.47 1.43
CA LYS A 104 18.43 -8.67 1.82
C LYS A 104 17.75 -9.38 2.99
N ASP A 105 17.18 -8.60 3.90
CA ASP A 105 16.39 -9.06 5.02
C ASP A 105 15.29 -8.02 5.23
N PRO A 106 14.02 -8.39 5.06
CA PRO A 106 12.92 -7.45 5.17
C PRO A 106 12.64 -7.00 6.61
N GLY A 107 13.21 -7.67 7.62
CA GLY A 107 12.89 -7.37 9.01
C GLY A 107 11.41 -7.58 9.34
N GLN A 108 10.88 -6.77 10.25
CA GLN A 108 9.46 -6.74 10.58
C GLN A 108 8.81 -5.54 9.93
N ALA A 109 7.84 -5.77 9.06
CA ALA A 109 7.11 -4.74 8.34
C ALA A 109 5.64 -4.69 8.79
N ARG A 110 5.12 -3.47 8.91
CA ARG A 110 3.69 -3.19 9.08
C ARG A 110 3.31 -2.08 8.12
N MET A 111 2.17 -2.23 7.48
CA MET A 111 1.65 -1.26 6.53
C MET A 111 0.15 -1.07 6.76
N ARG A 112 -0.28 0.17 6.64
CA ARG A 112 -1.69 0.58 6.64
C ARG A 112 -1.92 1.43 5.40
N MET A 113 -2.87 1.02 4.58
CA MET A 113 -3.34 1.78 3.42
C MET A 113 -4.81 2.11 3.60
N GLU A 114 -5.17 3.34 3.29
CA GLU A 114 -6.54 3.81 3.34
C GLU A 114 -6.96 4.34 1.96
N VAL A 115 -8.12 3.89 1.52
CA VAL A 115 -8.73 4.31 0.26
C VAL A 115 -10.17 4.75 0.55
N SER A 116 -10.50 5.99 0.22
CA SER A 116 -11.85 6.52 0.40
C SER A 116 -12.84 5.97 -0.63
N GLU A 117 -14.11 6.00 -0.28
CA GLU A 117 -15.22 5.73 -1.21
C GLU A 117 -15.12 6.57 -2.49
N GLU A 118 -14.70 7.83 -2.36
CA GLU A 118 -14.56 8.74 -3.49
C GLU A 118 -13.46 8.28 -4.46
N SER A 119 -12.29 7.90 -3.93
CA SER A 119 -11.16 7.38 -4.71
C SER A 119 -11.53 6.08 -5.41
N LEU A 120 -12.20 5.17 -4.71
CA LEU A 120 -12.72 3.92 -5.29
C LEU A 120 -13.76 4.18 -6.38
N ASN A 121 -14.69 5.10 -6.16
CA ASN A 121 -15.69 5.46 -7.16
C ASN A 121 -15.08 6.11 -8.40
N ARG A 122 -14.02 6.89 -8.25
CA ARG A 122 -13.28 7.47 -9.38
C ARG A 122 -12.61 6.37 -10.21
N PHE A 123 -11.95 5.43 -9.54
CA PHE A 123 -11.35 4.25 -10.18
C PHE A 123 -12.38 3.39 -10.91
N LEU A 124 -13.49 3.04 -10.25
CA LEU A 124 -14.55 2.22 -10.84
C LEU A 124 -15.18 2.89 -12.07
N ARG A 125 -15.44 4.19 -12.03
CA ARG A 125 -15.98 4.92 -13.18
C ARG A 125 -15.02 4.92 -14.38
N ALA A 126 -13.72 5.00 -14.13
CA ALA A 126 -12.73 4.94 -15.20
C ALA A 126 -12.66 3.56 -15.88
N HIS A 127 -12.87 2.48 -15.13
CA HIS A 127 -12.70 1.10 -15.63
C HIS A 127 -14.01 0.40 -16.03
N LEU A 128 -15.10 0.68 -15.30
CA LEU A 128 -16.40 0.01 -15.51
C LEU A 128 -17.46 0.95 -16.09
N GLY A 129 -17.14 2.22 -16.24
CA GLY A 129 -18.04 3.22 -16.80
C GLY A 129 -18.84 4.03 -15.77
N PRO A 130 -19.51 5.12 -16.22
CA PRO A 130 -20.14 6.10 -15.33
C PRO A 130 -21.35 5.59 -14.56
N GLY A 131 -21.94 4.46 -15.00
CA GLY A 131 -23.13 3.88 -14.38
C GLY A 131 -22.86 3.06 -13.12
N VAL A 132 -21.57 2.88 -12.73
CA VAL A 132 -21.17 2.10 -11.56
C VAL A 132 -20.88 3.03 -10.38
N ARG A 133 -21.46 2.71 -9.23
CA ARG A 133 -21.24 3.42 -7.97
C ARG A 133 -21.04 2.44 -6.84
N LEU A 134 -20.01 2.67 -6.02
CA LEU A 134 -19.76 1.98 -4.77
C LEU A 134 -20.23 2.85 -3.60
N VAL A 135 -20.90 2.23 -2.65
CA VAL A 135 -21.25 2.80 -1.34
C VAL A 135 -20.57 1.98 -0.28
N VAL A 136 -19.79 2.64 0.57
CA VAL A 136 -19.06 1.99 1.66
C VAL A 136 -19.66 2.41 2.99
N THR A 137 -20.21 1.45 3.70
CA THR A 137 -20.74 1.62 5.06
C THR A 137 -19.97 0.72 6.01
N GLN A 138 -20.05 0.98 7.31
CA GLN A 138 -19.30 0.20 8.29
C GLN A 138 -19.54 -1.30 8.15
N GLY A 139 -18.48 -2.04 7.83
CA GLY A 139 -18.49 -3.49 7.67
C GLY A 139 -19.08 -4.01 6.35
N ARG A 140 -19.54 -3.16 5.43
CA ARG A 140 -20.24 -3.58 4.22
C ARG A 140 -19.95 -2.66 3.04
N MET A 141 -19.98 -3.23 1.84
CA MET A 141 -19.86 -2.51 0.57
C MET A 141 -21.02 -2.86 -0.34
N GLU A 142 -21.55 -1.87 -1.03
CA GLU A 142 -22.63 -2.03 -2.01
C GLU A 142 -22.20 -1.45 -3.35
N LEU A 143 -22.11 -2.30 -4.37
CA LEU A 143 -21.87 -1.87 -5.74
C LEU A 143 -23.22 -1.73 -6.45
N VAL A 144 -23.56 -0.51 -6.84
CA VAL A 144 -24.79 -0.19 -7.55
C VAL A 144 -24.47 0.08 -9.01
N SER A 145 -25.23 -0.56 -9.91
CA SER A 145 -25.13 -0.40 -11.35
C SER A 145 -26.51 -0.56 -11.99
N ALA A 146 -26.60 -0.40 -13.31
CA ALA A 146 -27.81 -0.69 -14.07
C ALA A 146 -27.50 -1.69 -15.20
N LEU A 147 -28.38 -2.66 -15.40
CA LEU A 147 -28.36 -3.57 -16.52
C LEU A 147 -29.53 -3.29 -17.45
N VAL A 148 -29.31 -3.35 -18.76
CA VAL A 148 -30.39 -3.27 -19.73
C VAL A 148 -31.00 -4.66 -19.90
N VAL A 149 -32.21 -4.84 -19.38
CA VAL A 149 -32.97 -6.10 -19.49
C VAL A 149 -34.25 -5.82 -20.28
N GLY A 150 -34.38 -6.48 -21.42
CA GLY A 150 -35.56 -6.27 -22.30
C GLY A 150 -35.72 -4.85 -22.83
N GLY A 151 -34.64 -4.08 -22.95
CA GLY A 151 -34.64 -2.68 -23.38
C GLY A 151 -34.94 -1.65 -22.28
N GLN A 152 -35.06 -2.09 -21.03
CA GLN A 152 -35.24 -1.21 -19.86
C GLN A 152 -34.01 -1.28 -18.94
N GLU A 153 -33.58 -0.11 -18.45
CA GLU A 153 -32.55 -0.04 -17.41
C GLU A 153 -33.09 -0.56 -16.08
N THR A 154 -32.48 -1.60 -15.57
CA THR A 154 -32.88 -2.25 -14.33
C THR A 154 -31.73 -2.10 -13.32
N PRO A 155 -31.97 -1.50 -12.15
CA PRO A 155 -30.95 -1.33 -11.14
C PRO A 155 -30.51 -2.69 -10.57
N VAL A 156 -29.20 -2.88 -10.46
CA VAL A 156 -28.55 -4.03 -9.82
C VAL A 156 -27.74 -3.54 -8.66
N THR A 157 -27.90 -4.17 -7.52
CA THR A 157 -27.05 -3.93 -6.35
C THR A 157 -26.38 -5.23 -5.94
N VAL A 158 -25.07 -5.19 -5.81
CA VAL A 158 -24.23 -6.29 -5.30
C VAL A 158 -23.69 -5.87 -3.94
N THR A 159 -24.12 -6.57 -2.92
CA THR A 159 -23.69 -6.33 -1.53
C THR A 159 -22.71 -7.39 -1.09
N GLY A 160 -21.69 -7.01 -0.34
CA GLY A 160 -20.71 -7.95 0.18
C GLY A 160 -19.63 -7.28 1.02
N VAL A 161 -18.60 -8.05 1.32
CA VAL A 161 -17.47 -7.63 2.15
C VAL A 161 -16.15 -7.96 1.45
N PRO A 162 -15.14 -7.10 1.56
CA PRO A 162 -13.81 -7.43 1.09
C PRO A 162 -13.19 -8.49 2.02
N VAL A 163 -12.40 -9.39 1.45
CA VAL A 163 -11.75 -10.48 2.19
C VAL A 163 -10.30 -10.62 1.76
N VAL A 164 -9.44 -11.01 2.68
CA VAL A 164 -8.09 -11.46 2.36
C VAL A 164 -8.13 -12.94 2.05
N ASN A 165 -7.69 -13.31 0.85
CA ASN A 165 -7.60 -14.71 0.44
C ASN A 165 -6.33 -15.37 0.99
N PRO A 166 -6.27 -16.70 1.06
CA PRO A 166 -5.09 -17.43 1.54
C PRO A 166 -3.81 -17.19 0.72
N ASP A 167 -3.94 -16.83 -0.55
CA ASP A 167 -2.84 -16.46 -1.46
C ASP A 167 -2.32 -15.03 -1.24
N GLY A 168 -2.96 -14.27 -0.34
CA GLY A 168 -2.65 -12.88 -0.05
C GLY A 168 -3.30 -11.88 -1.00
N SER A 169 -4.13 -12.32 -1.94
CA SER A 169 -4.94 -11.40 -2.75
C SER A 169 -6.10 -10.82 -1.94
N VAL A 170 -6.56 -9.64 -2.34
CA VAL A 170 -7.78 -9.05 -1.80
C VAL A 170 -8.94 -9.38 -2.72
N GLY A 171 -9.89 -10.13 -2.19
CA GLY A 171 -11.12 -10.51 -2.88
C GLY A 171 -12.34 -9.76 -2.34
N PHE A 172 -13.48 -10.01 -2.96
CA PHE A 172 -14.77 -9.54 -2.51
C PHE A 172 -15.73 -10.72 -2.39
N ARG A 173 -16.21 -10.95 -1.18
CA ARG A 173 -17.22 -11.98 -0.92
C ARG A 173 -18.60 -11.38 -1.11
N VAL A 174 -19.27 -11.80 -2.17
CA VAL A 174 -20.65 -11.40 -2.45
C VAL A 174 -21.59 -12.10 -1.46
N GLU A 175 -22.36 -11.32 -0.74
CA GLU A 175 -23.39 -11.78 0.19
C GLU A 175 -24.76 -11.81 -0.47
N GLU A 176 -25.12 -10.74 -1.18
CA GLU A 176 -26.41 -10.58 -1.79
C GLU A 176 -26.31 -9.87 -3.15
N VAL A 177 -27.19 -10.27 -4.09
CA VAL A 177 -27.41 -9.54 -5.34
C VAL A 177 -28.90 -9.30 -5.47
N THR A 178 -29.27 -8.05 -5.72
CA THR A 178 -30.66 -7.66 -5.98
C THR A 178 -30.81 -7.09 -7.39
N LEU A 179 -31.92 -7.36 -8.02
CA LEU A 179 -32.36 -6.80 -9.30
C LEU A 179 -33.68 -6.07 -9.07
N ALA A 180 -33.76 -4.79 -9.39
CA ALA A 180 -34.89 -3.93 -9.07
C ALA A 180 -35.33 -4.02 -7.58
N GLY A 181 -34.37 -4.16 -6.66
CA GLY A 181 -34.58 -4.29 -5.23
C GLY A 181 -35.06 -5.68 -4.77
N GLN A 182 -35.18 -6.68 -5.68
CA GLN A 182 -35.56 -8.03 -5.32
C GLN A 182 -34.34 -8.96 -5.33
N PRO A 183 -34.12 -9.80 -4.30
CA PRO A 183 -33.05 -10.77 -4.30
C PRO A 183 -33.19 -11.77 -5.45
N VAL A 184 -32.08 -12.09 -6.11
CA VAL A 184 -32.08 -12.98 -7.26
C VAL A 184 -31.63 -14.39 -6.92
N PRO A 185 -32.13 -15.42 -7.61
CA PRO A 185 -31.65 -16.79 -7.48
C PRO A 185 -30.15 -16.90 -7.84
N GLN A 186 -29.48 -17.93 -7.32
CA GLN A 186 -28.03 -18.12 -7.49
C GLN A 186 -27.58 -18.11 -8.96
N ALA A 187 -28.31 -18.76 -9.86
CA ALA A 187 -27.98 -18.79 -11.28
C ALA A 187 -27.98 -17.41 -11.93
N VAL A 188 -28.92 -16.53 -11.54
CA VAL A 188 -29.00 -15.14 -12.02
C VAL A 188 -27.89 -14.30 -11.40
N ARG A 189 -27.56 -14.53 -10.11
CA ARG A 189 -26.46 -13.90 -9.43
C ARG A 189 -25.13 -14.15 -10.15
N ASP A 190 -24.82 -15.40 -10.46
CA ASP A 190 -23.57 -15.79 -11.13
C ASP A 190 -23.47 -15.18 -12.54
N MET A 191 -24.59 -15.06 -13.24
CA MET A 191 -24.66 -14.38 -14.53
C MET A 191 -24.43 -12.88 -14.40
N ALA A 192 -25.07 -12.21 -13.43
CA ALA A 192 -24.91 -10.78 -13.18
C ALA A 192 -23.47 -10.42 -12.80
N LEU A 193 -22.81 -11.21 -11.96
CA LEU A 193 -21.42 -11.02 -11.57
C LEU A 193 -20.46 -11.15 -12.78
N ARG A 194 -20.67 -12.13 -13.65
CA ARG A 194 -19.89 -12.26 -14.89
C ARG A 194 -20.11 -11.09 -15.84
N PHE A 195 -21.33 -10.61 -15.95
CA PHE A 195 -21.66 -9.47 -16.81
C PHE A 195 -21.01 -8.16 -16.31
N LEU A 196 -20.91 -7.99 -15.00
CA LEU A 196 -20.21 -6.87 -14.38
C LEU A 196 -18.67 -7.02 -14.47
N GLY A 197 -18.14 -8.08 -15.08
CA GLY A 197 -16.70 -8.34 -15.16
C GLY A 197 -16.07 -8.67 -13.80
N PHE A 198 -16.88 -9.10 -12.84
CA PHE A 198 -16.45 -9.32 -11.48
C PHE A 198 -15.71 -10.65 -11.35
N SER A 199 -14.39 -10.61 -11.29
CA SER A 199 -13.54 -11.81 -11.16
C SER A 199 -13.40 -12.31 -9.72
N GLY A 200 -13.97 -11.58 -8.74
CA GLY A 200 -13.82 -11.89 -7.32
C GLY A 200 -12.52 -11.38 -6.70
N THR A 201 -11.51 -11.03 -7.49
CA THR A 201 -10.26 -10.43 -7.01
C THR A 201 -10.29 -8.93 -7.28
N LEU A 202 -10.09 -8.12 -6.23
CA LEU A 202 -10.06 -6.67 -6.31
C LEU A 202 -8.62 -6.14 -6.50
N ILE A 203 -7.66 -6.74 -5.82
CA ILE A 203 -6.26 -6.30 -5.83
C ILE A 203 -5.35 -7.53 -5.76
N GLU A 204 -4.41 -7.63 -6.69
CA GLU A 204 -3.28 -8.56 -6.61
C GLU A 204 -2.14 -7.90 -5.83
N VAL A 205 -2.04 -8.17 -4.54
CA VAL A 205 -1.06 -7.55 -3.66
C VAL A 205 0.37 -8.10 -3.86
N GLY A 206 0.51 -9.19 -4.61
CA GLY A 206 1.82 -9.79 -4.92
C GLY A 206 2.77 -8.91 -5.72
N GLN A 207 2.31 -7.78 -6.23
CA GLN A 207 3.11 -6.79 -6.97
C GLN A 207 3.64 -5.64 -6.10
N LEU A 208 3.31 -5.62 -4.79
CA LEU A 208 3.86 -4.59 -3.91
C LEU A 208 5.38 -4.78 -3.76
N PRO A 209 6.19 -3.72 -3.85
CA PRO A 209 7.64 -3.79 -3.74
C PRO A 209 8.11 -4.08 -2.31
N TRP A 210 7.21 -4.40 -1.43
CA TRP A 210 7.41 -4.55 0.01
C TRP A 210 7.07 -5.99 0.42
N PRO A 211 7.87 -6.59 1.29
CA PRO A 211 7.67 -7.98 1.73
C PRO A 211 6.57 -8.07 2.79
N VAL A 212 5.39 -7.57 2.48
CA VAL A 212 4.21 -7.60 3.37
C VAL A 212 3.12 -8.44 2.75
N LYS A 213 2.31 -9.07 3.61
CA LYS A 213 1.10 -9.79 3.21
C LYS A 213 -0.10 -9.10 3.85
N PRO A 214 -1.21 -8.96 3.12
CA PRO A 214 -2.46 -8.54 3.71
C PRO A 214 -2.82 -9.44 4.91
N GLU A 215 -3.15 -8.82 6.03
CA GLU A 215 -3.58 -9.51 7.24
C GLU A 215 -5.06 -9.26 7.50
N GLN A 216 -5.50 -8.03 7.27
CA GLN A 216 -6.86 -7.61 7.58
C GLN A 216 -7.33 -6.50 6.66
N ILE A 217 -8.62 -6.52 6.33
CA ILE A 217 -9.31 -5.42 5.69
C ILE A 217 -10.39 -4.94 6.64
N ILE A 218 -10.43 -3.65 6.89
CA ILE A 218 -11.40 -3.00 7.75
C ILE A 218 -12.23 -2.08 6.85
N VAL A 219 -13.54 -2.30 6.84
CA VAL A 219 -14.48 -1.42 6.13
C VAL A 219 -15.02 -0.43 7.16
N GLU A 220 -14.55 0.78 7.07
CA GLU A 220 -14.99 1.92 7.87
C GLU A 220 -16.11 2.66 7.12
N ASP A 221 -16.72 3.67 7.74
CA ASP A 221 -17.68 4.51 7.04
C ASP A 221 -16.95 5.34 5.97
N ARG A 222 -17.35 5.15 4.70
CA ARG A 222 -16.81 5.82 3.51
C ARG A 222 -15.31 5.59 3.23
N ALA A 223 -14.71 4.55 3.82
CA ALA A 223 -13.31 4.19 3.57
C ALA A 223 -13.05 2.70 3.75
N ILE A 224 -12.02 2.22 3.08
CA ILE A 224 -11.47 0.88 3.25
C ILE A 224 -10.03 1.00 3.73
N VAL A 225 -9.71 0.27 4.77
CA VAL A 225 -8.36 0.21 5.34
C VAL A 225 -7.80 -1.19 5.17
N LEU A 226 -6.70 -1.30 4.44
CA LEU A 226 -5.91 -2.52 4.34
C LEU A 226 -4.77 -2.46 5.34
N VAL A 227 -4.72 -3.45 6.22
CA VAL A 227 -3.59 -3.68 7.13
C VAL A 227 -2.80 -4.87 6.60
N ALA A 228 -1.51 -4.68 6.44
CA ALA A 228 -0.59 -5.72 5.98
C ALA A 228 0.62 -5.80 6.91
N GLY A 229 1.10 -7.00 7.12
CA GLY A 229 2.28 -7.27 7.92
C GLY A 229 3.20 -8.26 7.24
N GLY A 230 4.44 -8.31 7.70
CA GLY A 230 5.42 -9.26 7.20
C GLY A 230 6.70 -9.19 8.04
N GLY A 231 7.42 -10.28 8.04
CA GLY A 231 8.70 -10.38 8.72
C GLY A 231 9.17 -11.82 8.66
N THR A 232 10.47 -11.99 8.79
CA THR A 232 11.05 -13.29 9.14
C THR A 232 10.71 -13.58 10.60
N PRO A 233 10.18 -14.77 10.91
CA PRO A 233 9.95 -15.19 12.29
C PRO A 233 11.24 -15.20 13.11
#